data_07f17ccc30382a23a7866542b3faea4a
#
_entry.id   07f17ccc30382a23a7866542b3faea4a
#
_cell.length_a   1.000
_cell.length_b   1.000
_cell.length_c   1.000
_cell.angle_alpha   90.00
_cell.angle_beta   90.00
_cell.angle_gamma   90.00
#
_symmetry.space_group_name_H-M   'P 1'
#
loop_
_entity.id
_entity.type
_entity.pdbx_description
1 polymer ?
#
loop_
_entity_poly.entity_id
_entity_poly.type
_entity_poly.pdbx_seq_one_letter_code
_entity_poly.pdbx_strand_id
1 'polypeptide(L)'
;MVLLRKVKKAQVETLGLVIIVAIIAFIFVIALIFASRQQPNLNQDYLKLKADNLRSTISKTTICQDTNIRDEIVSCNDLAITQCENINCNELQNIIKKIIDDSLNLTNNYKFEAGNILIKKEPCGNIF
;
A
#
# COMPACT_ATOMS: atom_id res chain seq x y z
N MET A 1 47.14 45.68 -33.76
CA MET A 1 45.69 45.82 -33.41
C MET A 1 44.85 44.57 -33.72
N VAL A 2 45.34 43.55 -34.41
CA VAL A 2 44.57 42.33 -34.82
C VAL A 2 44.56 41.25 -33.73
N LEU A 3 45.58 41.18 -32.87
CA LEU A 3 45.67 40.15 -31.81
C LEU A 3 44.66 40.32 -30.66
N LEU A 4 44.33 41.56 -30.30
CA LEU A 4 43.36 41.86 -29.22
C LEU A 4 41.91 41.48 -29.59
N ARG A 5 41.54 41.45 -30.86
CA ARG A 5 40.23 41.01 -31.33
C ARG A 5 40.03 39.48 -31.26
N LYS A 6 41.07 38.69 -31.49
CA LYS A 6 41.02 37.23 -31.39
C LYS A 6 40.82 36.73 -29.95
N VAL A 7 41.46 37.39 -28.98
CA VAL A 7 41.35 37.02 -27.56
C VAL A 7 39.93 37.28 -27.03
N LYS A 8 39.29 38.41 -27.39
CA LYS A 8 37.90 38.68 -26.98
C LYS A 8 36.88 37.69 -27.55
N LYS A 9 37.12 37.21 -28.79
CA LYS A 9 36.19 36.24 -29.42
C LYS A 9 36.29 34.86 -28.77
N ALA A 10 37.49 34.40 -28.42
CA ALA A 10 37.73 33.15 -27.70
C ALA A 10 37.12 33.15 -26.28
N GLN A 11 37.20 34.31 -25.58
CA GLN A 11 36.60 34.44 -24.24
C GLN A 11 35.07 34.37 -24.26
N VAL A 12 34.41 34.94 -25.27
CA VAL A 12 32.95 34.89 -25.41
C VAL A 12 32.48 33.48 -25.73
N GLU A 13 33.17 32.74 -26.58
CA GLU A 13 32.86 31.35 -26.91
C GLU A 13 33.01 30.42 -25.70
N THR A 14 34.07 30.63 -24.88
CA THR A 14 34.28 29.83 -23.66
C THR A 14 33.23 30.12 -22.59
N LEU A 15 32.87 31.39 -22.42
CA LEU A 15 31.76 31.77 -21.50
C LEU A 15 30.42 31.17 -21.92
N GLY A 16 30.11 31.16 -23.20
CA GLY A 16 28.87 30.55 -23.72
C GLY A 16 28.81 29.04 -23.42
N LEU A 17 29.90 28.32 -23.59
CA LEU A 17 30.01 26.90 -23.32
C LEU A 17 29.83 26.59 -21.83
N VAL A 18 30.43 27.38 -20.94
CA VAL A 18 30.26 27.22 -19.48
C VAL A 18 28.83 27.42 -19.05
N ILE A 19 28.15 28.42 -19.60
CA ILE A 19 26.71 28.66 -19.29
C ILE A 19 25.85 27.49 -19.73
N ILE A 20 26.09 26.95 -20.93
CA ILE A 20 25.31 25.80 -21.44
C ILE A 20 25.50 24.58 -20.53
N VAL A 21 26.75 24.28 -20.15
CA VAL A 21 27.05 23.15 -19.25
C VAL A 21 26.37 23.34 -17.89
N ALA A 22 26.42 24.56 -17.35
CA ALA A 22 25.75 24.86 -16.07
C ALA A 22 24.23 24.66 -16.14
N ILE A 23 23.57 25.08 -17.23
CA ILE A 23 22.14 24.89 -17.43
C ILE A 23 21.80 23.39 -17.53
N ILE A 24 22.57 22.62 -18.29
CA ILE A 24 22.34 21.17 -18.43
C ILE A 24 22.51 20.48 -17.07
N ALA A 25 23.55 20.80 -16.31
CA ALA A 25 23.76 20.26 -14.97
C ALA A 25 22.58 20.58 -14.03
N PHE A 26 22.08 21.82 -14.09
CA PHE A 26 20.93 22.23 -13.27
C PHE A 26 19.65 21.48 -13.63
N ILE A 27 19.35 21.31 -14.92
CA ILE A 27 18.22 20.51 -15.39
C ILE A 27 18.36 19.06 -14.92
N PHE A 28 19.55 18.49 -14.98
CA PHE A 28 19.80 17.13 -14.52
C PHE A 28 19.57 16.95 -13.02
N VAL A 29 20.00 17.90 -12.20
CA VAL A 29 19.74 17.89 -10.76
C VAL A 29 18.25 17.97 -10.46
N ILE A 30 17.51 18.84 -11.16
CA ILE A 30 16.05 18.93 -11.01
C ILE A 30 15.40 17.60 -11.40
N ALA A 31 15.78 16.98 -12.51
CA ALA A 31 15.26 15.71 -12.96
C ALA A 31 15.50 14.59 -11.92
N LEU A 32 16.68 14.54 -11.30
CA LEU A 32 16.97 13.59 -10.21
C LEU A 32 16.10 13.82 -8.97
N ILE A 33 15.84 15.07 -8.59
CA ILE A 33 14.96 15.39 -7.46
C ILE A 33 13.53 14.93 -7.75
N PHE A 34 13.02 15.15 -8.96
CA PHE A 34 11.69 14.67 -9.36
C PHE A 34 11.63 13.14 -9.40
N ALA A 35 12.63 12.48 -9.97
CA ALA A 35 12.69 11.02 -10.01
C ALA A 35 12.75 10.41 -8.60
N SER A 36 13.46 11.02 -7.66
CA SER A 36 13.54 10.58 -6.27
C SER A 36 12.22 10.75 -5.50
N ARG A 37 11.40 11.74 -5.86
CA ARG A 37 10.09 11.96 -5.24
C ARG A 37 9.01 11.01 -5.72
N GLN A 38 9.20 10.40 -6.88
CA GLN A 38 8.25 9.45 -7.48
C GLN A 38 8.54 7.98 -7.11
N GLN A 39 9.26 7.69 -6.04
CA GLN A 39 9.25 6.33 -5.54
C GLN A 39 7.83 6.04 -5.03
N PRO A 40 6.98 5.33 -5.79
CA PRO A 40 5.74 4.82 -5.25
C PRO A 40 6.15 3.98 -4.03
N ASN A 41 5.45 4.15 -2.92
CA ASN A 41 5.62 3.27 -1.76
C ASN A 41 5.21 1.86 -2.17
N LEU A 42 6.09 1.16 -2.88
CA LEU A 42 5.87 -0.20 -3.39
C LEU A 42 5.35 -1.12 -2.28
N ASN A 43 5.77 -0.86 -1.03
CA ASN A 43 5.29 -1.57 0.14
C ASN A 43 3.82 -1.28 0.45
N GLN A 44 3.35 -0.03 0.27
CA GLN A 44 1.95 0.32 0.54
C GLN A 44 1.01 -0.25 -0.53
N ASP A 45 1.39 -0.16 -1.80
CA ASP A 45 0.59 -0.70 -2.90
C ASP A 45 0.53 -2.23 -2.83
N TYR A 46 1.64 -2.88 -2.48
CA TYR A 46 1.68 -4.32 -2.26
C TYR A 46 0.79 -4.75 -1.08
N LEU A 47 0.85 -4.03 0.04
CA LEU A 47 0.02 -4.32 1.21
C LEU A 47 -1.46 -4.10 0.91
N LYS A 48 -1.79 -3.06 0.17
CA LYS A 48 -3.17 -2.78 -0.26
C LYS A 48 -3.70 -3.89 -1.16
N LEU A 49 -2.93 -4.29 -2.18
CA LEU A 49 -3.32 -5.38 -3.07
C LEU A 49 -3.50 -6.70 -2.31
N LYS A 50 -2.62 -6.99 -1.36
CA LYS A 50 -2.71 -8.17 -0.50
C LYS A 50 -3.96 -8.14 0.39
N ALA A 51 -4.28 -6.97 0.96
CA ALA A 51 -5.48 -6.78 1.79
C ALA A 51 -6.76 -6.93 0.96
N ASP A 52 -6.83 -6.36 -0.25
CA ASP A 52 -7.98 -6.46 -1.15
C ASP A 52 -8.20 -7.91 -1.61
N ASN A 53 -7.12 -8.63 -1.95
CA ASN A 53 -7.19 -10.05 -2.31
C ASN A 53 -7.67 -10.90 -1.14
N LEU A 54 -7.14 -10.68 0.07
CA LEU A 54 -7.54 -11.40 1.26
C LEU A 54 -9.03 -11.13 1.59
N ARG A 55 -9.46 -9.88 1.53
CA ARG A 55 -10.86 -9.49 1.72
C ARG A 55 -11.78 -10.21 0.73
N SER A 56 -11.41 -10.21 -0.56
CA SER A 56 -12.17 -10.89 -1.61
C SER A 56 -12.25 -12.40 -1.37
N THR A 57 -11.14 -13.01 -0.96
CA THR A 57 -11.08 -14.45 -0.66
C THR A 57 -11.97 -14.80 0.54
N ILE A 58 -11.86 -14.08 1.64
CA ILE A 58 -12.68 -14.29 2.84
C ILE A 58 -14.17 -14.18 2.48
N SER A 59 -14.53 -13.12 1.75
CA SER A 59 -15.94 -12.88 1.37
C SER A 59 -16.55 -14.00 0.52
N LYS A 60 -15.74 -14.70 -0.26
CA LYS A 60 -16.15 -15.79 -1.15
C LYS A 60 -16.00 -17.18 -0.52
N THR A 61 -15.41 -17.29 0.66
CA THR A 61 -15.23 -18.57 1.34
C THR A 61 -16.60 -19.07 1.81
N THR A 62 -16.94 -20.29 1.41
CA THR A 62 -18.18 -20.96 1.83
C THR A 62 -17.97 -21.59 3.20
N ILE A 63 -18.89 -21.37 4.13
CA ILE A 63 -18.80 -21.91 5.50
C ILE A 63 -19.73 -23.11 5.67
N CYS A 64 -20.98 -23.01 5.21
CA CYS A 64 -21.96 -24.07 5.32
C CYS A 64 -22.78 -24.18 4.04
N GLN A 65 -23.02 -25.41 3.60
CA GLN A 65 -23.75 -25.74 2.38
C GLN A 65 -23.40 -24.80 1.21
N ASP A 66 -24.20 -23.80 0.89
CA ASP A 66 -23.95 -22.84 -0.19
C ASP A 66 -23.82 -21.39 0.30
N THR A 67 -23.64 -21.17 1.61
CA THR A 67 -23.59 -19.83 2.20
C THR A 67 -22.15 -19.33 2.35
N ASN A 68 -21.91 -18.13 1.85
CA ASN A 68 -20.59 -17.48 1.92
C ASN A 68 -20.45 -16.68 3.23
N ILE A 69 -19.19 -16.47 3.66
CA ILE A 69 -18.88 -15.60 4.82
C ILE A 69 -19.54 -14.23 4.70
N ARG A 70 -19.59 -13.66 3.50
CA ARG A 70 -20.21 -12.36 3.26
C ARG A 70 -21.68 -12.35 3.66
N ASP A 71 -22.44 -13.36 3.24
CA ASP A 71 -23.88 -13.43 3.50
C ASP A 71 -24.15 -13.65 4.99
N GLU A 72 -23.28 -14.42 5.66
CA GLU A 72 -23.33 -14.60 7.10
C GLU A 72 -23.01 -13.33 7.88
N ILE A 73 -22.04 -12.52 7.42
CA ILE A 73 -21.75 -11.21 8.03
C ILE A 73 -22.96 -10.29 7.93
N VAL A 74 -23.64 -10.27 6.78
CA VAL A 74 -24.85 -9.46 6.59
C VAL A 74 -25.94 -9.94 7.52
N SER A 75 -26.18 -11.25 7.60
CA SER A 75 -27.19 -11.82 8.49
C SER A 75 -26.89 -11.52 9.96
N CYS A 76 -25.64 -11.61 10.39
CA CYS A 76 -25.24 -11.24 11.75
C CYS A 76 -25.41 -9.74 12.04
N ASN A 77 -25.21 -8.87 11.05
CA ASN A 77 -25.38 -7.43 11.23
C ASN A 77 -26.85 -7.02 11.32
N ASP A 78 -27.69 -7.62 10.49
CA ASP A 78 -29.09 -7.21 10.33
C ASP A 78 -30.03 -7.94 11.34
N LEU A 79 -29.77 -9.23 11.57
CA LEU A 79 -30.67 -10.10 12.32
C LEU A 79 -30.06 -10.64 13.61
N ALA A 80 -28.75 -10.42 13.86
CA ALA A 80 -27.97 -11.00 14.95
C ALA A 80 -27.99 -12.55 14.99
N ILE A 81 -28.32 -13.18 13.89
CA ILE A 81 -28.36 -14.63 13.68
C ILE A 81 -27.63 -15.02 12.41
N THR A 82 -27.12 -16.24 12.38
CA THR A 82 -26.47 -16.82 11.18
C THR A 82 -27.51 -17.66 10.42
N GLN A 83 -27.25 -17.85 9.12
CA GLN A 83 -28.03 -18.79 8.29
C GLN A 83 -27.55 -20.23 8.51
N CYS A 84 -26.35 -20.40 9.04
CA CYS A 84 -25.77 -21.70 9.38
C CYS A 84 -26.28 -22.16 10.75
N GLU A 85 -27.00 -23.26 10.80
CA GLU A 85 -27.63 -23.78 12.04
C GLU A 85 -26.64 -24.06 13.18
N ASN A 86 -25.36 -24.33 12.87
CA ASN A 86 -24.36 -24.74 13.85
C ASN A 86 -23.32 -23.67 14.17
N ILE A 87 -23.48 -22.44 13.65
CA ILE A 87 -22.50 -21.36 13.83
C ILE A 87 -23.24 -20.15 14.38
N ASN A 88 -22.78 -19.56 15.45
CA ASN A 88 -23.26 -18.27 15.92
C ASN A 88 -22.36 -17.11 15.45
N CYS A 89 -22.82 -15.86 15.60
CA CYS A 89 -22.06 -14.69 15.14
C CYS A 89 -20.68 -14.55 15.79
N ASN A 90 -20.50 -15.02 17.03
CA ASN A 90 -19.21 -15.02 17.71
C ASN A 90 -18.27 -16.08 17.11
N GLU A 91 -18.79 -17.25 16.78
CA GLU A 91 -18.04 -18.32 16.11
C GLU A 91 -17.65 -17.90 14.70
N LEU A 92 -18.53 -17.23 13.95
CA LEU A 92 -18.21 -16.62 12.67
C LEU A 92 -17.00 -15.67 12.77
N GLN A 93 -17.00 -14.83 13.80
CA GLN A 93 -15.89 -13.91 14.05
C GLN A 93 -14.57 -14.67 14.32
N ASN A 94 -14.62 -15.75 15.07
CA ASN A 94 -13.46 -16.59 15.35
C ASN A 94 -12.94 -17.32 14.10
N ILE A 95 -13.84 -17.79 13.24
CA ILE A 95 -13.49 -18.41 11.94
C ILE A 95 -12.79 -17.39 11.05
N ILE A 96 -13.33 -16.19 10.90
CA ILE A 96 -12.73 -15.12 10.11
C ILE A 96 -11.35 -14.76 10.66
N LYS A 97 -11.22 -14.61 11.98
CA LYS A 97 -9.95 -14.34 12.64
C LYS A 97 -8.90 -15.41 12.34
N LYS A 98 -9.29 -16.69 12.43
CA LYS A 98 -8.38 -17.81 12.12
C LYS A 98 -7.92 -17.78 10.67
N ILE A 99 -8.83 -17.55 9.71
CA ILE A 99 -8.49 -17.43 8.29
C ILE A 99 -7.47 -16.29 8.05
N ILE A 100 -7.66 -15.15 8.71
CA ILE A 100 -6.76 -14.00 8.58
C ILE A 100 -5.38 -14.33 9.20
N ASP A 101 -5.36 -14.92 10.39
CA ASP A 101 -4.12 -15.28 11.10
C ASP A 101 -3.30 -16.31 10.29
N ASP A 102 -3.97 -17.32 9.72
CA ASP A 102 -3.35 -18.34 8.88
C ASP A 102 -2.80 -17.75 7.55
N SER A 103 -3.48 -16.73 7.00
CA SER A 103 -3.12 -16.12 5.71
C SER A 103 -2.02 -15.05 5.83
N LEU A 104 -1.94 -14.34 6.95
CA LEU A 104 -1.04 -13.19 7.11
C LEU A 104 0.30 -13.51 7.77
N ASN A 105 0.56 -14.76 8.13
CA ASN A 105 1.72 -15.11 8.94
C ASN A 105 1.81 -14.26 10.24
N LEU A 106 2.01 -14.82 11.38
CA LEU A 106 1.86 -14.27 12.73
C LEU A 106 2.51 -12.89 13.05
N THR A 107 3.23 -12.29 12.11
CA THR A 107 4.04 -11.07 12.31
C THR A 107 3.35 -9.77 11.95
N ASN A 108 2.23 -9.80 11.24
CA ASN A 108 1.60 -8.57 10.75
C ASN A 108 0.43 -8.14 11.66
N ASN A 109 0.44 -6.88 12.06
CA ASN A 109 -0.72 -6.24 12.66
C ASN A 109 -1.78 -6.02 11.61
N TYR A 110 -3.03 -6.29 11.94
CA TYR A 110 -4.14 -6.04 11.03
C TYR A 110 -5.39 -5.55 11.76
N LYS A 111 -6.24 -4.87 11.03
CA LYS A 111 -7.59 -4.51 11.42
C LYS A 111 -8.53 -4.98 10.32
N PHE A 112 -9.48 -5.84 10.66
CA PHE A 112 -10.57 -6.25 9.78
C PHE A 112 -11.87 -5.68 10.33
N GLU A 113 -12.64 -5.01 9.49
CA GLU A 113 -13.91 -4.38 9.84
C GLU A 113 -14.94 -4.70 8.77
N ALA A 114 -16.05 -5.28 9.18
CA ALA A 114 -17.17 -5.60 8.30
C ALA A 114 -18.48 -5.45 9.07
N GLY A 115 -19.16 -4.32 8.89
CA GLY A 115 -20.36 -3.97 9.67
C GLY A 115 -20.04 -3.89 11.16
N ASN A 116 -20.73 -4.67 11.97
CA ASN A 116 -20.54 -4.74 13.43
C ASN A 116 -19.37 -5.64 13.85
N ILE A 117 -18.77 -6.38 12.89
CA ILE A 117 -17.65 -7.28 13.17
C ILE A 117 -16.35 -6.49 13.09
N LEU A 118 -15.63 -6.41 14.21
CA LEU A 118 -14.33 -5.77 14.32
C LEU A 118 -13.30 -6.76 14.88
N ILE A 119 -12.33 -7.14 14.07
CA ILE A 119 -11.23 -8.01 14.45
C ILE A 119 -9.94 -7.21 14.38
N LYS A 120 -9.21 -7.11 15.48
CA LYS A 120 -7.91 -6.44 15.56
C LYS A 120 -6.88 -7.42 16.09
N LYS A 121 -5.68 -7.34 15.52
CA LYS A 121 -4.48 -7.90 16.13
C LYS A 121 -3.61 -6.71 16.55
N GLU A 122 -3.52 -6.49 17.84
CA GLU A 122 -2.66 -5.45 18.41
C GLU A 122 -1.19 -5.86 18.29
N PRO A 123 -0.27 -4.89 18.12
CA PRO A 123 1.13 -5.17 18.19
C PRO A 123 1.42 -5.84 19.55
N CYS A 124 2.22 -6.89 19.55
CA CYS A 124 2.75 -7.46 20.79
C CYS A 124 3.24 -6.30 21.66
N GLY A 125 2.64 -6.17 22.85
CA GLY A 125 2.90 -5.05 23.73
C GLY A 125 4.39 -4.86 23.92
N ASN A 126 4.81 -3.61 23.98
CA ASN A 126 6.15 -3.22 24.38
C ASN A 126 6.50 -3.95 25.68
N ILE A 127 7.32 -4.98 25.56
CA ILE A 127 8.02 -5.55 26.72
C ILE A 127 9.13 -4.55 26.99
N PHE A 128 8.88 -3.64 27.94
CA PHE A 128 9.94 -2.86 28.57
C PHE A 128 10.71 -3.76 29.54
#